data_6b54ff8f2d7420a316c2fb8af461e101
#
_entry.id   6b54ff8f2d7420a316c2fb8af461e101
#
_cell.length_a   1.000
_cell.length_b   1.000
_cell.length_c   1.000
_cell.angle_alpha   90.00
_cell.angle_beta   90.00
_cell.angle_gamma   90.00
#
_symmetry.space_group_name_H-M   'P 1'
#
loop_
_entity.id
_entity.type
_entity.pdbx_description
1 polymer ?
#
loop_
_entity_poly.entity_id
_entity_poly.type
_entity_poly.pdbx_seq_one_letter_code
_entity_poly.pdbx_strand_id
1 'polypeptide(L)'
;MTVKTPSESFFHLHLVSDATGETLINVGRAACAQYANVLPIEHVYPLIRSMKQLERVLNEVENNPGIVLYTLVDKEIRERLKERCRELGVPYMSVLAPVVQLFQSYLGGSPTPRVGGQHSLDANYFKRIDALNYTVMHDDGHMTDDLESADVVLLGVSRTSKTPTSIYLANRGIKTANIPLVPSVPLPPGVEKLKKPLVVGLVASPERIVEIRQNRLLGLNAADLGASYIDREAVNEEIILSRRLCARNGWPLIDVTRRSVEETAATIYALYSERRRRAIAET
;
A
#
# COMPACT_ATOMS: atom_id res chain seq x y z
N MET A 1 -17.46 29.25 26.87
CA MET A 1 -16.17 29.23 26.14
C MET A 1 -16.38 28.50 24.85
N THR A 2 -16.52 29.24 23.76
CA THR A 2 -16.64 28.68 22.40
C THR A 2 -15.27 28.18 21.97
N VAL A 3 -15.12 26.86 21.88
CA VAL A 3 -13.93 26.24 21.29
C VAL A 3 -13.92 26.62 19.81
N LYS A 4 -13.05 27.56 19.41
CA LYS A 4 -12.77 27.84 18.01
C LYS A 4 -12.17 26.57 17.43
N THR A 5 -12.86 25.89 16.54
CA THR A 5 -12.32 24.86 15.68
C THR A 5 -11.14 25.50 14.93
N PRO A 6 -9.92 24.93 14.94
CA PRO A 6 -8.81 25.45 14.15
C PRO A 6 -9.25 25.47 12.68
N SER A 7 -9.15 26.61 12.02
CA SER A 7 -9.42 26.69 10.58
C SER A 7 -8.42 25.84 9.83
N GLU A 8 -8.90 24.89 9.03
CA GLU A 8 -8.06 24.15 8.10
C GLU A 8 -7.38 25.14 7.15
N SER A 9 -6.05 25.05 7.05
CA SER A 9 -5.27 25.84 6.10
C SER A 9 -4.95 25.00 4.87
N PHE A 10 -5.26 25.53 3.68
CA PHE A 10 -4.95 24.89 2.42
C PHE A 10 -3.68 25.51 1.82
N PHE A 11 -2.88 24.67 1.15
CA PHE A 11 -1.74 25.14 0.37
C PHE A 11 -1.56 24.26 -0.87
N HIS A 12 -0.96 24.82 -1.93
CA HIS A 12 -0.67 24.08 -3.16
C HIS A 12 0.63 23.30 -3.03
N LEU A 13 0.60 22.04 -3.45
CA LEU A 13 1.76 21.14 -3.48
C LEU A 13 1.95 20.62 -4.91
N HIS A 14 3.00 21.10 -5.58
CA HIS A 14 3.34 20.73 -6.95
C HIS A 14 4.38 19.61 -6.96
N LEU A 15 4.04 18.49 -7.58
CA LEU A 15 4.83 17.26 -7.65
C LEU A 15 5.29 17.03 -9.09
N VAL A 16 6.52 17.43 -9.41
CA VAL A 16 7.06 17.48 -10.78
C VAL A 16 8.04 16.34 -11.03
N SER A 17 7.68 15.38 -11.89
CA SER A 17 8.48 14.18 -12.15
C SER A 17 8.67 13.90 -13.63
N ASP A 18 9.84 13.41 -14.02
CA ASP A 18 10.10 12.85 -15.36
C ASP A 18 9.67 11.38 -15.51
N ALA A 19 9.18 10.76 -14.41
CA ALA A 19 8.61 9.42 -14.34
C ALA A 19 7.15 9.46 -13.84
N THR A 20 6.67 8.44 -13.14
CA THR A 20 5.26 8.32 -12.69
C THR A 20 4.85 9.31 -11.60
N GLY A 21 5.80 9.85 -10.83
CA GLY A 21 5.53 10.75 -9.71
C GLY A 21 5.21 10.06 -8.38
N GLU A 22 5.11 8.74 -8.33
CA GLU A 22 4.75 7.99 -7.11
C GLU A 22 5.63 8.32 -5.90
N THR A 23 6.94 8.43 -6.09
CA THR A 23 7.87 8.81 -5.01
C THR A 23 7.52 10.16 -4.41
N LEU A 24 7.18 11.14 -5.25
CA LEU A 24 6.80 12.49 -4.81
C LEU A 24 5.47 12.48 -4.06
N ILE A 25 4.48 11.74 -4.56
CA ILE A 25 3.16 11.58 -3.92
C ILE A 25 3.35 10.99 -2.52
N ASN A 26 4.10 9.89 -2.41
CA ASN A 26 4.32 9.23 -1.12
C ASN A 26 5.07 10.11 -0.13
N VAL A 27 6.14 10.79 -0.56
CA VAL A 27 6.90 11.71 0.30
C VAL A 27 6.07 12.93 0.68
N GLY A 28 5.34 13.53 -0.27
CA GLY A 28 4.46 14.66 -0.02
C GLY A 28 3.40 14.33 1.03
N ARG A 29 2.69 13.23 0.87
CA ARG A 29 1.67 12.76 1.81
C ARG A 29 2.25 12.43 3.19
N ALA A 30 3.41 11.75 3.23
CA ALA A 30 4.07 11.42 4.49
C ALA A 30 4.52 12.68 5.24
N ALA A 31 5.01 13.69 4.52
CA ALA A 31 5.38 14.98 5.10
C ALA A 31 4.14 15.75 5.60
N CYS A 32 3.08 15.86 4.79
CA CYS A 32 1.85 16.54 5.17
C CYS A 32 1.19 15.92 6.40
N ALA A 33 1.25 14.60 6.56
CA ALA A 33 0.71 13.88 7.71
C ALA A 33 1.37 14.27 9.07
N GLN A 34 2.52 14.99 9.05
CA GLN A 34 3.17 15.48 10.26
C GLN A 34 2.57 16.83 10.74
N TYR A 35 1.69 17.44 9.97
CA TYR A 35 1.09 18.73 10.30
C TYR A 35 -0.41 18.57 10.57
N ALA A 36 -0.86 19.01 11.73
CA ALA A 36 -2.27 19.04 12.06
C ALA A 36 -2.97 20.22 11.36
N ASN A 37 -4.19 20.00 10.86
CA ASN A 37 -5.05 21.02 10.25
C ASN A 37 -4.49 21.70 8.98
N VAL A 38 -3.59 21.02 8.26
CA VAL A 38 -3.05 21.50 6.98
C VAL A 38 -3.39 20.49 5.89
N LEU A 39 -4.06 20.95 4.84
CA LEU A 39 -4.49 20.10 3.72
C LEU A 39 -3.81 20.54 2.42
N PRO A 40 -3.01 19.67 1.77
CA PRO A 40 -2.42 19.97 0.48
C PRO A 40 -3.45 19.86 -0.64
N ILE A 41 -3.44 20.83 -1.55
CA ILE A 41 -4.03 20.72 -2.89
C ILE A 41 -2.95 20.14 -3.78
N GLU A 42 -2.97 18.83 -4.01
CA GLU A 42 -1.94 18.12 -4.76
C GLU A 42 -2.08 18.38 -6.27
N HIS A 43 -1.02 18.86 -6.91
CA HIS A 43 -0.87 18.99 -8.36
C HIS A 43 0.22 18.05 -8.84
N VAL A 44 -0.13 16.95 -9.50
CA VAL A 44 0.83 15.93 -9.94
C VAL A 44 1.12 16.10 -11.43
N TYR A 45 2.40 16.31 -11.78
CA TYR A 45 2.87 16.47 -13.14
C TYR A 45 3.86 15.34 -13.48
N PRO A 46 3.38 14.19 -13.96
CA PRO A 46 4.22 13.08 -14.36
C PRO A 46 4.77 13.29 -15.79
N LEU A 47 5.83 12.56 -16.13
CA LEU A 47 6.41 12.46 -17.47
C LEU A 47 6.88 13.80 -18.06
N ILE A 48 7.39 14.70 -17.23
CA ILE A 48 7.97 15.98 -17.68
C ILE A 48 9.36 15.72 -18.26
N ARG A 49 9.43 15.60 -19.57
CA ARG A 49 10.63 15.21 -20.34
C ARG A 49 11.02 16.21 -21.43
N SER A 50 10.33 17.34 -21.49
CA SER A 50 10.64 18.42 -22.45
C SER A 50 10.42 19.78 -21.82
N MET A 51 11.14 20.78 -22.31
CA MET A 51 11.00 22.18 -21.90
C MET A 51 9.55 22.67 -22.06
N LYS A 52 8.91 22.32 -23.19
CA LYS A 52 7.51 22.69 -23.45
C LYS A 52 6.53 22.17 -22.38
N GLN A 53 6.76 20.94 -21.88
CA GLN A 53 5.95 20.40 -20.78
C GLN A 53 6.23 21.15 -19.48
N LEU A 54 7.50 21.43 -19.20
CA LEU A 54 7.89 22.18 -18.01
C LEU A 54 7.27 23.58 -17.98
N GLU A 55 7.30 24.35 -19.09
CA GLU A 55 6.73 25.70 -19.11
C GLU A 55 5.23 25.72 -18.76
N ARG A 56 4.48 24.68 -19.13
CA ARG A 56 3.07 24.54 -18.71
C ARG A 56 2.95 24.38 -17.19
N VAL A 57 3.82 23.56 -16.61
CA VAL A 57 3.86 23.36 -15.15
C VAL A 57 4.24 24.66 -14.44
N LEU A 58 5.20 25.40 -14.96
CA LEU A 58 5.65 26.68 -14.38
C LEU A 58 4.54 27.74 -14.38
N ASN A 59 3.71 27.76 -15.41
CA ASN A 59 2.52 28.63 -15.45
C ASN A 59 1.49 28.24 -14.37
N GLU A 60 1.29 26.94 -14.13
CA GLU A 60 0.42 26.48 -13.05
C GLU A 60 0.97 26.82 -11.66
N VAL A 61 2.29 26.71 -11.46
CA VAL A 61 2.97 27.12 -10.22
C VAL A 61 2.86 28.64 -10.01
N GLU A 62 2.92 29.45 -11.06
CA GLU A 62 2.74 30.90 -11.00
C GLU A 62 1.31 31.28 -10.62
N ASN A 63 0.31 30.60 -11.21
CA ASN A 63 -1.10 30.85 -10.94
C ASN A 63 -1.54 30.35 -9.54
N ASN A 64 -0.87 29.32 -9.04
CA ASN A 64 -1.20 28.68 -7.76
C ASN A 64 0.08 28.49 -6.91
N PRO A 65 0.66 29.58 -6.37
CA PRO A 65 1.91 29.51 -5.63
C PRO A 65 1.83 28.54 -4.44
N GLY A 66 2.87 27.69 -4.29
CA GLY A 66 2.90 26.67 -3.25
C GLY A 66 4.28 26.04 -3.11
N ILE A 67 4.35 24.81 -2.59
CA ILE A 67 5.61 24.08 -2.46
C ILE A 67 5.83 23.22 -3.71
N VAL A 68 7.05 23.22 -4.25
CA VAL A 68 7.42 22.40 -5.41
C VAL A 68 8.38 21.28 -4.97
N LEU A 69 7.93 20.03 -5.05
CA LEU A 69 8.79 18.86 -4.92
C LEU A 69 9.06 18.28 -6.31
N TYR A 70 10.30 17.92 -6.60
CA TYR A 70 10.62 17.38 -7.91
C TYR A 70 11.60 16.19 -7.90
N THR A 71 11.46 15.34 -8.94
CA THR A 71 12.41 14.28 -9.30
C THR A 71 12.68 14.38 -10.81
N LEU A 72 13.64 15.22 -11.19
CA LEU A 72 14.02 15.46 -12.58
C LEU A 72 15.48 15.08 -12.78
N VAL A 73 15.73 14.19 -13.74
CA VAL A 73 17.08 13.71 -14.09
C VAL A 73 17.77 14.70 -15.05
N ASP A 74 17.03 15.21 -16.04
CA ASP A 74 17.57 16.16 -17.02
C ASP A 74 18.04 17.46 -16.37
N LYS A 75 19.26 17.89 -16.69
CA LYS A 75 19.90 19.05 -16.08
C LYS A 75 19.26 20.35 -16.53
N GLU A 76 18.93 20.50 -17.80
CA GLU A 76 18.38 21.75 -18.35
C GLU A 76 16.98 22.00 -17.80
N ILE A 77 16.13 20.98 -17.83
CA ILE A 77 14.77 21.03 -17.27
C ILE A 77 14.81 21.35 -15.78
N ARG A 78 15.72 20.71 -15.04
CA ARG A 78 15.87 20.93 -13.60
C ARG A 78 16.35 22.34 -13.25
N GLU A 79 17.37 22.86 -13.95
CA GLU A 79 17.87 24.22 -13.68
C GLU A 79 16.82 25.28 -14.05
N ARG A 80 16.09 25.09 -15.15
CA ARG A 80 14.98 26.00 -15.52
C ARG A 80 13.86 26.00 -14.46
N LEU A 81 13.49 24.84 -13.92
CA LEU A 81 12.54 24.76 -12.81
C LEU A 81 13.00 25.57 -11.60
N LYS A 82 14.25 25.36 -11.18
CA LYS A 82 14.84 26.05 -10.04
C LYS A 82 14.89 27.56 -10.23
N GLU A 83 15.29 27.99 -11.42
CA GLU A 83 15.36 29.42 -11.78
C GLU A 83 13.99 30.08 -11.64
N ARG A 84 12.96 29.47 -12.24
CA ARG A 84 11.59 29.99 -12.16
C ARG A 84 11.02 29.99 -10.76
N CYS A 85 11.26 28.95 -9.97
CA CYS A 85 10.84 28.92 -8.57
C CYS A 85 11.50 30.04 -7.75
N ARG A 86 12.79 30.36 -8.02
CA ARG A 86 13.46 31.50 -7.36
C ARG A 86 12.86 32.83 -7.76
N GLU A 87 12.57 33.04 -9.06
CA GLU A 87 11.92 34.25 -9.57
C GLU A 87 10.56 34.48 -8.92
N LEU A 88 9.79 33.40 -8.73
CA LEU A 88 8.46 33.44 -8.13
C LEU A 88 8.49 33.44 -6.57
N GLY A 89 9.66 33.29 -5.95
CA GLY A 89 9.78 33.17 -4.50
C GLY A 89 9.13 31.90 -3.94
N VAL A 90 8.95 30.86 -4.77
CA VAL A 90 8.30 29.60 -4.41
C VAL A 90 9.33 28.61 -3.82
N PRO A 91 9.10 28.01 -2.64
CA PRO A 91 9.99 27.00 -2.08
C PRO A 91 10.00 25.74 -2.94
N TYR A 92 11.19 25.20 -3.19
CA TYR A 92 11.35 24.00 -3.99
C TYR A 92 12.43 23.07 -3.45
N MET A 93 12.25 21.75 -3.66
CA MET A 93 13.24 20.75 -3.23
C MET A 93 13.29 19.54 -4.17
N SER A 94 14.51 19.08 -4.48
CA SER A 94 14.71 17.76 -5.08
C SER A 94 14.62 16.67 -4.00
N VAL A 95 13.68 15.76 -4.13
CA VAL A 95 13.50 14.68 -3.15
C VAL A 95 14.62 13.65 -3.23
N LEU A 96 15.16 13.37 -4.41
CA LEU A 96 16.19 12.34 -4.61
C LEU A 96 17.62 12.86 -4.46
N ALA A 97 17.89 14.16 -4.69
CA ALA A 97 19.27 14.67 -4.72
C ALA A 97 20.03 14.40 -3.40
N PRO A 98 19.48 14.64 -2.20
CA PRO A 98 20.19 14.36 -0.95
C PRO A 98 20.52 12.87 -0.79
N VAL A 99 19.61 11.99 -1.18
CA VAL A 99 19.80 10.52 -1.10
C VAL A 99 20.87 10.06 -2.09
N VAL A 100 20.83 10.56 -3.32
CA VAL A 100 21.84 10.26 -4.35
C VAL A 100 23.24 10.74 -3.92
N GLN A 101 23.34 11.93 -3.32
CA GLN A 101 24.62 12.45 -2.79
C GLN A 101 25.14 11.56 -1.66
N LEU A 102 24.28 11.11 -0.74
CA LEU A 102 24.68 10.17 0.31
C LEU A 102 25.22 8.86 -0.27
N PHE A 103 24.53 8.30 -1.25
CA PHE A 103 24.98 7.07 -1.93
C PHE A 103 26.31 7.28 -2.66
N GLN A 104 26.49 8.40 -3.35
CA GLN A 104 27.74 8.75 -4.01
C GLN A 104 28.90 8.82 -3.01
N SER A 105 28.69 9.48 -1.87
CA SER A 105 29.70 9.58 -0.81
C SER A 105 30.07 8.23 -0.23
N TYR A 106 29.11 7.32 -0.07
CA TYR A 106 29.35 6.00 0.53
C TYR A 106 29.94 4.99 -0.48
N LEU A 107 29.41 4.97 -1.71
CA LEU A 107 29.81 4.00 -2.74
C LEU A 107 31.06 4.42 -3.52
N GLY A 108 31.50 5.69 -3.44
CA GLY A 108 32.68 6.22 -4.12
C GLY A 108 32.56 6.33 -5.65
N GLY A 109 31.37 6.12 -6.21
CA GLY A 109 31.10 6.16 -7.66
C GLY A 109 30.26 7.35 -8.08
N SER A 110 30.33 7.71 -9.37
CA SER A 110 29.44 8.72 -9.94
C SER A 110 28.08 8.10 -10.30
N PRO A 111 26.96 8.72 -9.96
CA PRO A 111 25.65 8.23 -10.34
C PRO A 111 25.50 8.24 -11.87
N THR A 112 24.84 7.22 -12.42
CA THR A 112 24.44 7.14 -13.82
C THR A 112 22.94 7.45 -13.90
N PRO A 113 22.57 8.70 -14.18
CA PRO A 113 21.18 9.11 -14.15
C PRO A 113 20.35 8.37 -15.21
N ARG A 114 19.23 7.77 -14.79
CA ARG A 114 18.28 7.08 -15.68
C ARG A 114 16.84 7.46 -15.30
N VAL A 115 16.13 8.07 -16.25
CA VAL A 115 14.70 8.38 -16.07
C VAL A 115 13.92 7.08 -15.92
N GLY A 116 13.14 6.96 -14.85
CA GLY A 116 12.31 5.77 -14.59
C GLY A 116 13.08 4.48 -14.36
N GLY A 117 14.38 4.54 -14.01
CA GLY A 117 15.23 3.36 -13.82
C GLY A 117 14.70 2.34 -12.80
N GLN A 118 13.86 2.77 -11.86
CA GLN A 118 13.18 1.91 -10.90
C GLN A 118 12.03 1.08 -11.51
N HIS A 119 11.58 1.40 -12.72
CA HIS A 119 10.49 0.74 -13.43
C HIS A 119 11.00 -0.08 -14.64
N SER A 120 12.23 -0.58 -14.56
CA SER A 120 12.76 -1.45 -15.60
C SER A 120 11.96 -2.76 -15.68
N LEU A 121 11.77 -3.28 -16.91
CA LEU A 121 11.16 -4.59 -17.17
C LEU A 121 12.19 -5.70 -16.87
N ASP A 122 12.53 -5.83 -15.61
CA ASP A 122 13.47 -6.82 -15.11
C ASP A 122 12.77 -8.05 -14.51
N ALA A 123 13.55 -8.99 -13.98
CA ALA A 123 13.02 -10.17 -13.31
C ALA A 123 12.07 -9.84 -12.15
N ASN A 124 12.27 -8.70 -11.46
CA ASN A 124 11.41 -8.27 -10.37
C ASN A 124 10.05 -7.77 -10.89
N TYR A 125 10.04 -7.15 -12.08
CA TYR A 125 8.78 -6.78 -12.73
C TYR A 125 7.95 -8.02 -13.05
N PHE A 126 8.53 -9.02 -13.72
CA PHE A 126 7.82 -10.25 -14.06
C PHE A 126 7.37 -11.02 -12.81
N LYS A 127 8.19 -11.04 -11.76
CA LYS A 127 7.81 -11.63 -10.47
C LYS A 127 6.59 -10.94 -9.85
N ARG A 128 6.47 -9.61 -9.96
CA ARG A 128 5.29 -8.88 -9.47
C ARG A 128 4.05 -9.21 -10.29
N ILE A 129 4.17 -9.26 -11.63
CA ILE A 129 3.04 -9.62 -12.51
C ILE A 129 2.57 -11.05 -12.21
N ASP A 130 3.50 -12.01 -12.04
CA ASP A 130 3.16 -13.38 -11.70
C ASP A 130 2.47 -13.48 -10.33
N ALA A 131 2.95 -12.74 -9.33
CA ALA A 131 2.32 -12.67 -8.01
C ALA A 131 0.92 -12.05 -8.06
N LEU A 132 0.71 -10.99 -8.85
CA LEU A 132 -0.61 -10.37 -9.05
C LEU A 132 -1.58 -11.34 -9.72
N ASN A 133 -1.17 -12.00 -10.80
CA ASN A 133 -2.00 -12.99 -11.48
C ASN A 133 -2.40 -14.13 -10.53
N TYR A 134 -1.41 -14.68 -9.82
CA TYR A 134 -1.67 -15.72 -8.82
C TYR A 134 -2.69 -15.25 -7.79
N THR A 135 -2.49 -14.07 -7.22
CA THR A 135 -3.33 -13.54 -6.14
C THR A 135 -4.77 -13.27 -6.59
N VAL A 136 -4.97 -12.76 -7.79
CA VAL A 136 -6.33 -12.55 -8.35
C VAL A 136 -7.05 -13.88 -8.56
N MET A 137 -6.35 -14.91 -9.02
CA MET A 137 -6.92 -16.24 -9.23
C MET A 137 -7.24 -16.98 -7.92
N HIS A 138 -6.53 -16.67 -6.85
CA HIS A 138 -6.67 -17.32 -5.53
C HIS A 138 -7.36 -16.42 -4.50
N ASP A 139 -8.22 -15.49 -4.95
CA ASP A 139 -9.04 -14.67 -4.06
C ASP A 139 -10.35 -15.37 -3.68
N ASP A 140 -10.87 -15.06 -2.50
CA ASP A 140 -12.13 -15.59 -1.95
C ASP A 140 -12.26 -17.12 -1.98
N GLY A 141 -11.15 -17.84 -1.79
CA GLY A 141 -11.14 -19.31 -1.71
C GLY A 141 -11.22 -20.03 -3.06
N HIS A 142 -10.95 -19.34 -4.17
CA HIS A 142 -10.80 -19.97 -5.47
C HIS A 142 -9.45 -20.69 -5.61
N MET A 143 -9.37 -21.67 -6.51
CA MET A 143 -8.16 -22.42 -6.85
C MET A 143 -7.37 -22.97 -5.64
N THR A 144 -8.07 -23.58 -4.70
CA THR A 144 -7.46 -24.08 -3.45
C THR A 144 -6.54 -25.28 -3.63
N ASP A 145 -6.50 -25.88 -4.81
CA ASP A 145 -5.67 -27.07 -5.08
C ASP A 145 -4.17 -26.73 -5.25
N ASP A 146 -3.83 -25.44 -5.50
CA ASP A 146 -2.47 -24.96 -5.74
C ASP A 146 -1.92 -24.04 -4.63
N LEU A 147 -2.42 -24.16 -3.42
CA LEU A 147 -2.01 -23.31 -2.29
C LEU A 147 -0.54 -23.48 -1.88
N GLU A 148 0.08 -24.63 -2.14
CA GLU A 148 1.53 -24.84 -1.90
C GLU A 148 2.42 -23.96 -2.78
N SER A 149 1.90 -23.42 -3.87
CA SER A 149 2.60 -22.45 -4.73
C SER A 149 2.58 -21.02 -4.19
N ALA A 150 1.74 -20.74 -3.19
CA ALA A 150 1.72 -19.45 -2.51
C ALA A 150 3.00 -19.19 -1.70
N ASP A 151 3.28 -17.93 -1.48
CA ASP A 151 4.22 -17.45 -0.47
C ASP A 151 3.49 -17.22 0.87
N VAL A 152 2.26 -16.70 0.79
CA VAL A 152 1.40 -16.37 1.95
C VAL A 152 -0.04 -16.84 1.69
N VAL A 153 -0.68 -17.37 2.70
CA VAL A 153 -2.12 -17.68 2.70
C VAL A 153 -2.79 -16.87 3.81
N LEU A 154 -3.72 -15.99 3.44
CA LEU A 154 -4.49 -15.18 4.37
C LEU A 154 -5.80 -15.87 4.71
N LEU A 155 -6.06 -16.04 5.99
CA LEU A 155 -7.32 -16.57 6.53
C LEU A 155 -8.04 -15.48 7.33
N GLY A 156 -9.34 -15.47 7.31
CA GLY A 156 -10.10 -14.57 8.17
C GLY A 156 -11.56 -14.45 7.75
N VAL A 157 -12.38 -13.97 8.65
CA VAL A 157 -13.79 -13.70 8.39
C VAL A 157 -13.97 -12.59 7.35
N SER A 158 -15.17 -12.50 6.79
CA SER A 158 -15.48 -11.44 5.82
C SER A 158 -15.25 -10.05 6.43
N ARG A 159 -14.63 -9.14 5.65
CA ARG A 159 -14.32 -7.75 6.02
C ARG A 159 -13.13 -7.53 6.95
N THR A 160 -12.17 -8.45 6.97
CA THR A 160 -10.88 -8.27 7.63
C THR A 160 -9.77 -7.80 6.68
N SER A 161 -10.12 -7.11 5.58
CA SER A 161 -9.20 -6.53 4.59
C SER A 161 -8.26 -7.54 3.92
N LYS A 162 -8.63 -8.84 3.81
CA LYS A 162 -7.81 -9.86 3.18
C LYS A 162 -7.45 -9.52 1.72
N THR A 163 -8.46 -9.31 0.87
CA THR A 163 -8.27 -9.01 -0.56
C THR A 163 -7.38 -7.78 -0.80
N PRO A 164 -7.61 -6.58 -0.21
CA PRO A 164 -6.70 -5.47 -0.43
C PRO A 164 -5.30 -5.73 0.12
N THR A 165 -5.15 -6.46 1.21
CA THR A 165 -3.84 -6.84 1.76
C THR A 165 -3.10 -7.81 0.83
N SER A 166 -3.81 -8.80 0.25
CA SER A 166 -3.22 -9.75 -0.69
C SER A 166 -2.71 -9.05 -1.96
N ILE A 167 -3.48 -8.13 -2.51
CA ILE A 167 -3.08 -7.31 -3.66
C ILE A 167 -1.87 -6.44 -3.33
N TYR A 168 -1.82 -5.84 -2.13
CA TYR A 168 -0.69 -5.03 -1.70
C TYR A 168 0.61 -5.85 -1.57
N LEU A 169 0.52 -7.08 -1.06
CA LEU A 169 1.65 -8.03 -1.00
C LEU A 169 2.08 -8.49 -2.40
N ALA A 170 1.12 -8.75 -3.29
CA ALA A 170 1.39 -9.15 -4.67
C ALA A 170 2.16 -8.08 -5.46
N ASN A 171 1.86 -6.79 -5.24
CA ASN A 171 2.63 -5.68 -5.80
C ASN A 171 4.10 -5.65 -5.34
N ARG A 172 4.44 -6.40 -4.29
CA ARG A 172 5.83 -6.63 -3.82
C ARG A 172 6.40 -7.97 -4.29
N GLY A 173 5.71 -8.67 -5.18
CA GLY A 173 6.12 -9.95 -5.75
C GLY A 173 5.90 -11.14 -4.81
N ILE A 174 4.92 -11.06 -3.90
CA ILE A 174 4.56 -12.13 -2.96
C ILE A 174 3.24 -12.75 -3.40
N LYS A 175 3.28 -14.00 -3.82
CA LYS A 175 2.08 -14.79 -4.19
C LYS A 175 1.21 -15.00 -2.95
N THR A 176 0.02 -14.42 -2.94
CA THR A 176 -0.84 -14.45 -1.76
C THR A 176 -2.21 -15.03 -2.12
N ALA A 177 -2.59 -16.12 -1.47
CA ALA A 177 -3.94 -16.66 -1.53
C ALA A 177 -4.81 -16.12 -0.40
N ASN A 178 -6.10 -15.98 -0.62
CA ASN A 178 -7.08 -15.46 0.32
C ASN A 178 -8.21 -16.48 0.51
N ILE A 179 -8.36 -16.98 1.73
CA ILE A 179 -9.39 -17.96 2.09
C ILE A 179 -10.33 -17.33 3.13
N PRO A 180 -11.61 -17.15 2.80
CA PRO A 180 -12.60 -16.69 3.76
C PRO A 180 -12.93 -17.78 4.78
N LEU A 181 -13.03 -17.41 6.03
CA LEU A 181 -13.54 -18.28 7.08
C LEU A 181 -15.05 -18.05 7.26
N VAL A 182 -15.82 -19.11 7.02
CA VAL A 182 -17.27 -19.12 7.18
C VAL A 182 -17.63 -20.25 8.15
N PRO A 183 -18.36 -20.00 9.25
CA PRO A 183 -18.59 -21.01 10.30
C PRO A 183 -19.18 -22.32 9.81
N SER A 184 -20.03 -22.27 8.80
CA SER A 184 -20.71 -23.42 8.22
C SER A 184 -19.93 -24.14 7.11
N VAL A 185 -18.77 -23.60 6.71
CA VAL A 185 -17.96 -24.13 5.59
C VAL A 185 -16.64 -24.64 6.15
N PRO A 186 -16.30 -25.93 5.95
CA PRO A 186 -15.00 -26.44 6.34
C PRO A 186 -13.87 -25.76 5.54
N LEU A 187 -12.67 -25.72 6.13
CA LEU A 187 -11.48 -25.27 5.38
C LEU A 187 -11.28 -26.15 4.15
N PRO A 188 -10.76 -25.57 3.06
CA PRO A 188 -10.34 -26.35 1.91
C PRO A 188 -9.38 -27.48 2.33
N PRO A 189 -9.49 -28.68 1.74
CA PRO A 189 -8.62 -29.80 2.06
C PRO A 189 -7.15 -29.41 1.89
N GLY A 190 -6.31 -29.78 2.85
CA GLY A 190 -4.86 -29.56 2.76
C GLY A 190 -4.35 -28.24 3.37
N VAL A 191 -5.19 -27.24 3.64
CA VAL A 191 -4.75 -25.96 4.25
C VAL A 191 -3.99 -26.16 5.55
N GLU A 192 -4.43 -27.08 6.40
CA GLU A 192 -3.76 -27.40 7.67
C GLU A 192 -2.42 -28.17 7.49
N LYS A 193 -2.15 -28.66 6.28
CA LYS A 193 -0.93 -29.43 5.95
C LYS A 193 0.08 -28.61 5.14
N LEU A 194 -0.22 -27.37 4.80
CA LEU A 194 0.68 -26.49 4.06
C LEU A 194 2.01 -26.33 4.79
N LYS A 195 3.12 -26.55 4.06
CA LYS A 195 4.47 -26.49 4.62
C LYS A 195 5.22 -25.27 4.13
N LYS A 196 5.13 -24.93 2.84
CA LYS A 196 5.88 -23.83 2.23
C LYS A 196 5.26 -22.47 2.56
N PRO A 197 3.95 -22.23 2.37
CA PRO A 197 3.39 -20.91 2.60
C PRO A 197 3.39 -20.50 4.07
N LEU A 198 3.51 -19.20 4.32
CA LEU A 198 3.19 -18.63 5.60
C LEU A 198 1.66 -18.48 5.69
N VAL A 199 1.01 -19.20 6.57
CA VAL A 199 -0.42 -19.04 6.84
C VAL A 199 -0.62 -17.99 7.92
N VAL A 200 -1.47 -16.98 7.69
CA VAL A 200 -1.73 -15.86 8.61
C VAL A 200 -3.23 -15.62 8.78
N GLY A 201 -3.69 -15.60 10.02
CA GLY A 201 -5.06 -15.20 10.36
C GLY A 201 -5.18 -13.68 10.47
N LEU A 202 -6.27 -13.12 9.89
CA LEU A 202 -6.65 -11.73 10.08
C LEU A 202 -7.96 -11.65 10.85
N VAL A 203 -7.99 -10.85 11.91
CA VAL A 203 -9.19 -10.61 12.73
C VAL A 203 -9.36 -9.10 12.97
N ALA A 204 -10.60 -8.70 13.22
CA ALA A 204 -10.92 -7.36 13.71
C ALA A 204 -11.95 -7.45 14.85
N SER A 205 -12.22 -6.34 15.52
CA SER A 205 -13.27 -6.31 16.53
C SER A 205 -14.65 -6.56 15.93
N PRO A 206 -15.60 -7.17 16.65
CA PRO A 206 -16.96 -7.38 16.17
C PRO A 206 -17.62 -6.09 15.70
N GLU A 207 -17.45 -5.00 16.47
CA GLU A 207 -18.01 -3.68 16.16
C GLU A 207 -17.52 -3.17 14.81
N ARG A 208 -16.22 -3.29 14.55
CA ARG A 208 -15.60 -2.86 13.29
C ARG A 208 -16.09 -3.66 12.10
N ILE A 209 -16.24 -4.98 12.25
CA ILE A 209 -16.75 -5.84 11.18
C ILE A 209 -18.20 -5.52 10.88
N VAL A 210 -19.05 -5.36 11.91
CA VAL A 210 -20.46 -5.00 11.75
C VAL A 210 -20.60 -3.66 11.03
N GLU A 211 -19.86 -2.64 11.46
CA GLU A 211 -19.83 -1.31 10.81
C GLU A 211 -19.51 -1.41 9.31
N ILE A 212 -18.46 -2.13 8.95
CA ILE A 212 -18.04 -2.28 7.55
C ILE A 212 -19.08 -3.08 6.74
N ARG A 213 -19.66 -4.12 7.34
CA ARG A 213 -20.71 -4.93 6.70
C ARG A 213 -21.98 -4.10 6.46
N GLN A 214 -22.38 -3.27 7.42
CA GLN A 214 -23.54 -2.34 7.28
C GLN A 214 -23.31 -1.34 6.14
N ASN A 215 -22.15 -0.68 6.11
CA ASN A 215 -21.79 0.27 5.05
C ASN A 215 -21.84 -0.37 3.65
N ARG A 216 -21.45 -1.64 3.53
CA ARG A 216 -21.54 -2.36 2.25
C ARG A 216 -22.97 -2.67 1.85
N LEU A 217 -23.84 -3.06 2.78
CA LEU A 217 -25.26 -3.31 2.50
C LEU A 217 -25.95 -2.04 1.97
N LEU A 218 -25.65 -0.90 2.59
CA LEU A 218 -26.15 0.41 2.13
C LEU A 218 -25.69 0.75 0.70
N GLY A 219 -24.42 0.43 0.36
CA GLY A 219 -23.85 0.69 -0.96
C GLY A 219 -24.35 -0.23 -2.08
N LEU A 220 -24.82 -1.44 -1.77
CA LEU A 220 -25.22 -2.45 -2.74
C LEU A 220 -26.73 -2.60 -2.92
N ASN A 221 -27.56 -1.86 -2.16
CA ASN A 221 -29.02 -2.07 -2.06
C ASN A 221 -29.41 -3.55 -1.83
N ALA A 222 -28.50 -4.34 -1.21
CA ALA A 222 -28.63 -5.77 -1.02
C ALA A 222 -29.37 -6.06 0.29
N ALA A 223 -30.71 -5.98 0.25
CA ALA A 223 -31.58 -6.38 1.37
C ALA A 223 -31.55 -7.90 1.67
N ASP A 224 -30.99 -8.69 0.75
CA ASP A 224 -31.04 -10.17 0.79
C ASP A 224 -29.89 -10.85 1.58
N LEU A 225 -28.89 -10.13 2.04
CA LEU A 225 -27.88 -10.69 2.94
C LEU A 225 -28.49 -10.73 4.35
N GLY A 226 -28.89 -11.93 4.80
CA GLY A 226 -29.69 -12.15 5.99
C GLY A 226 -29.23 -11.41 7.26
N ALA A 227 -30.14 -11.17 8.20
CA ALA A 227 -29.93 -10.43 9.44
C ALA A 227 -28.69 -10.90 10.24
N SER A 228 -28.33 -12.18 10.13
CA SER A 228 -27.14 -12.79 10.76
C SER A 228 -25.80 -12.23 10.25
N TYR A 229 -25.76 -11.65 9.03
CA TYR A 229 -24.51 -11.10 8.47
C TYR A 229 -23.99 -9.87 9.22
N ILE A 230 -24.89 -9.09 9.82
CA ILE A 230 -24.60 -7.91 10.64
C ILE A 230 -24.87 -8.13 12.13
N ASP A 231 -25.33 -9.33 12.50
CA ASP A 231 -25.57 -9.66 13.89
C ASP A 231 -24.25 -9.73 14.66
N ARG A 232 -24.16 -8.99 15.76
CA ARG A 232 -22.94 -8.85 16.54
C ARG A 232 -22.51 -10.16 17.21
N GLU A 233 -23.47 -10.96 17.67
CA GLU A 233 -23.17 -12.23 18.34
C GLU A 233 -22.67 -13.25 17.33
N ALA A 234 -23.31 -13.36 16.18
CA ALA A 234 -22.84 -14.20 15.07
C ALA A 234 -21.44 -13.82 14.59
N VAL A 235 -21.17 -12.51 14.42
CA VAL A 235 -19.84 -12.01 14.07
C VAL A 235 -18.80 -12.34 15.14
N ASN A 236 -19.16 -12.25 16.42
CA ASN A 236 -18.26 -12.60 17.50
C ASN A 236 -17.91 -14.10 17.51
N GLU A 237 -18.88 -14.96 17.22
CA GLU A 237 -18.66 -16.41 17.06
C GLU A 237 -17.71 -16.71 15.91
N GLU A 238 -17.89 -16.06 14.75
CA GLU A 238 -16.95 -16.17 13.62
C GLU A 238 -15.51 -15.81 14.00
N ILE A 239 -15.33 -14.75 14.78
CA ILE A 239 -14.00 -14.30 15.24
C ILE A 239 -13.40 -15.30 16.23
N ILE A 240 -14.19 -15.80 17.17
CA ILE A 240 -13.75 -16.82 18.14
C ILE A 240 -13.30 -18.09 17.43
N LEU A 241 -14.05 -18.56 16.44
CA LEU A 241 -13.69 -19.72 15.62
C LEU A 241 -12.37 -19.46 14.88
N SER A 242 -12.21 -18.29 14.26
CA SER A 242 -10.99 -17.90 13.58
C SER A 242 -9.78 -17.90 14.52
N ARG A 243 -9.91 -17.33 15.73
CA ARG A 243 -8.86 -17.32 16.76
C ARG A 243 -8.48 -18.73 17.20
N ARG A 244 -9.47 -19.60 17.48
CA ARG A 244 -9.25 -20.99 17.87
C ARG A 244 -8.54 -21.79 16.79
N LEU A 245 -8.94 -21.59 15.51
CA LEU A 245 -8.32 -22.24 14.37
C LEU A 245 -6.84 -21.88 14.25
N CYS A 246 -6.51 -20.58 14.30
CA CYS A 246 -5.13 -20.11 14.22
C CYS A 246 -4.30 -20.63 15.42
N ALA A 247 -4.83 -20.58 16.64
CA ALA A 247 -4.14 -21.07 17.81
C ALA A 247 -3.84 -22.57 17.74
N ARG A 248 -4.81 -23.38 17.29
CA ARG A 248 -4.65 -24.84 17.12
C ARG A 248 -3.54 -25.20 16.14
N ASN A 249 -3.40 -24.42 15.07
CA ASN A 249 -2.42 -24.69 14.01
C ASN A 249 -1.10 -23.90 14.19
N GLY A 250 -0.95 -23.11 15.25
CA GLY A 250 0.24 -22.28 15.47
C GLY A 250 0.42 -21.16 14.43
N TRP A 251 -0.66 -20.75 13.76
CA TRP A 251 -0.62 -19.68 12.77
C TRP A 251 -0.63 -18.30 13.43
N PRO A 252 0.25 -17.39 13.00
CA PRO A 252 0.21 -16.01 13.48
C PRO A 252 -1.15 -15.37 13.19
N LEU A 253 -1.63 -14.59 14.16
CA LEU A 253 -2.90 -13.87 14.09
C LEU A 253 -2.65 -12.39 14.21
N ILE A 254 -3.17 -11.61 13.26
CA ILE A 254 -3.02 -10.16 13.22
C ILE A 254 -4.38 -9.50 13.43
N ASP A 255 -4.47 -8.63 14.42
CA ASP A 255 -5.65 -7.78 14.63
C ASP A 255 -5.54 -6.53 13.75
N VAL A 256 -6.52 -6.37 12.83
CA VAL A 256 -6.56 -5.28 11.86
C VAL A 256 -7.57 -4.18 12.21
N THR A 257 -8.14 -4.20 13.43
CA THR A 257 -9.20 -3.28 13.87
C THR A 257 -8.87 -1.80 13.60
N ARG A 258 -7.62 -1.41 13.88
CA ARG A 258 -7.12 -0.03 13.76
C ARG A 258 -5.89 0.07 12.87
N ARG A 259 -5.69 -0.88 11.96
CA ARG A 259 -4.54 -0.91 11.06
C ARG A 259 -4.95 -0.60 9.64
N SER A 260 -4.11 0.10 8.94
CA SER A 260 -4.21 0.25 7.50
C SER A 260 -3.83 -1.07 6.79
N VAL A 261 -4.17 -1.15 5.50
CA VAL A 261 -3.76 -2.27 4.64
C VAL A 261 -2.24 -2.35 4.56
N GLU A 262 -1.58 -1.20 4.48
CA GLU A 262 -0.13 -1.06 4.38
C GLU A 262 0.58 -1.57 5.64
N GLU A 263 0.09 -1.20 6.83
CA GLU A 263 0.63 -1.66 8.11
C GLU A 263 0.43 -3.17 8.30
N THR A 264 -0.74 -3.68 7.90
CA THR A 264 -1.04 -5.10 7.92
C THR A 264 -0.10 -5.87 6.99
N ALA A 265 0.05 -5.42 5.75
CA ALA A 265 0.94 -6.02 4.77
C ALA A 265 2.42 -5.93 5.21
N ALA A 266 2.85 -4.83 5.82
CA ALA A 266 4.21 -4.69 6.35
C ALA A 266 4.48 -5.71 7.47
N THR A 267 3.51 -5.93 8.37
CA THR A 267 3.61 -6.94 9.43
C THR A 267 3.73 -8.35 8.82
N ILE A 268 2.89 -8.69 7.83
CA ILE A 268 2.94 -10.00 7.14
C ILE A 268 4.27 -10.18 6.41
N TYR A 269 4.75 -9.12 5.74
CA TYR A 269 6.04 -9.15 5.05
C TYR A 269 7.20 -9.43 6.00
N ALA A 270 7.19 -8.84 7.19
CA ALA A 270 8.21 -9.09 8.21
C ALA A 270 8.20 -10.56 8.67
N LEU A 271 7.02 -11.12 8.96
CA LEU A 271 6.85 -12.54 9.32
C LEU A 271 7.32 -13.48 8.20
N TYR A 272 6.94 -13.20 6.96
CA TYR A 272 7.36 -13.97 5.78
C TYR A 272 8.88 -13.94 5.59
N SER A 273 9.48 -12.75 5.70
CA SER A 273 10.92 -12.56 5.54
C SER A 273 11.73 -13.25 6.64
N GLU A 274 11.23 -13.24 7.87
CA GLU A 274 11.85 -13.95 8.99
C GLU A 274 11.78 -15.47 8.80
N ARG A 275 10.60 -16.00 8.42
CA ARG A 275 10.45 -17.43 8.12
C ARG A 275 11.40 -17.89 7.03
N ARG A 276 11.52 -17.10 5.95
CA ARG A 276 12.40 -17.41 4.83
C ARG A 276 13.88 -17.40 5.24
N ARG A 277 14.30 -16.45 6.09
CA ARG A 277 15.68 -16.42 6.64
C ARG A 277 15.99 -17.65 7.48
N ARG A 278 15.04 -18.09 8.34
CA ARG A 278 15.23 -19.30 9.13
C ARG A 278 15.35 -20.54 8.25
N ALA A 279 14.51 -20.71 7.25
CA ALA A 279 14.57 -21.82 6.32
C ALA A 279 15.92 -21.90 5.55
N ILE A 280 16.51 -20.75 5.19
CA ILE A 280 17.84 -20.69 4.54
C ILE A 280 18.97 -21.03 5.53
N ALA A 281 18.85 -20.68 6.80
CA ALA A 281 19.86 -20.96 7.81
C ALA A 281 19.87 -22.43 8.28
N GLU A 282 18.79 -23.17 8.05
CA GLU A 282 18.65 -24.59 8.39
C GLU A 282 19.04 -25.53 7.23
N THR A 283 19.35 -24.97 6.04
CA THR A 283 19.80 -25.70 4.84
C THR A 283 21.31 -25.59 4.65
#